data_f368e54dc6e9c2f8a2257082849b6d09
#
_entry.id   f368e54dc6e9c2f8a2257082849b6d09
#
_cell.length_a   1.000
_cell.length_b   1.000
_cell.length_c   1.000
_cell.angle_alpha   90.00
_cell.angle_beta   90.00
_cell.angle_gamma   90.00
#
_symmetry.space_group_name_H-M   'P 1'
#
loop_
_entity.id
_entity.type
_entity.pdbx_description
1 polymer ?
#
loop_
_entity_poly.entity_id
_entity_poly.type
_entity_poly.pdbx_seq_one_letter_code
_entity_poly.pdbx_strand_id
1 'polypeptide(L)'
;AGQHQLPSLASSPVDGNRRHGEVVGLLGPAAAAGWGRLVPDLTRLMRRSPDGFCSLSAQQLGGATARVPVNASAFRHRDAVWKPWITAVWSAGDSEARERSLAWLEEVWALLQTVCPGVHLAQLHDHLPFHQRELELAFGPWLSELRLLKARLDPAGNLPQL
;
A
#
# COMPACT_ATOMS: atom_id res chain seq x y z
N ALA A 1 11.39 32.58 16.50
CA ALA A 1 11.25 31.23 15.93
C ALA A 1 10.11 31.30 14.89
N GLY A 2 10.48 31.41 13.61
CA GLY A 2 9.51 31.48 12.50
C GLY A 2 9.00 30.07 12.22
N GLN A 3 7.70 29.85 12.38
CA GLN A 3 7.04 28.71 11.79
C GLN A 3 7.06 28.92 10.28
N HIS A 4 7.86 28.14 9.56
CA HIS A 4 7.71 28.00 8.13
C HIS A 4 6.39 27.27 7.88
N GLN A 5 5.35 28.01 7.48
CA GLN A 5 4.16 27.40 6.90
C GLN A 5 4.62 26.68 5.62
N LEU A 6 4.53 25.36 5.63
CA LEU A 6 4.60 24.59 4.40
C LEU A 6 3.50 25.14 3.46
N PRO A 7 3.81 25.34 2.16
CA PRO A 7 2.78 25.74 1.22
C PRO A 7 1.65 24.71 1.35
N SER A 8 0.44 25.22 1.59
CA SER A 8 -0.77 24.42 1.50
C SER A 8 -0.71 23.73 0.14
N LEU A 9 -0.58 22.41 0.15
CA LEU A 9 -0.91 21.62 -1.03
C LEU A 9 -2.37 21.93 -1.28
N ALA A 10 -2.60 22.89 -2.18
CA ALA A 10 -3.93 23.18 -2.66
C ALA A 10 -4.49 21.82 -3.09
N SER A 11 -5.45 21.32 -2.33
CA SER A 11 -6.23 20.18 -2.75
C SER A 11 -6.83 20.59 -4.09
N SER A 12 -6.22 20.11 -5.18
CA SER A 12 -6.87 20.18 -6.48
C SER A 12 -8.28 19.65 -6.26
N PRO A 13 -9.32 20.32 -6.76
CA PRO A 13 -10.67 19.83 -6.62
C PRO A 13 -10.64 18.39 -7.12
N VAL A 14 -10.88 17.43 -6.21
CA VAL A 14 -11.00 16.02 -6.58
C VAL A 14 -12.20 15.99 -7.51
N ASP A 15 -11.92 15.92 -8.81
CA ASP A 15 -12.95 15.72 -9.80
C ASP A 15 -13.68 14.44 -9.37
N GLY A 16 -14.93 14.56 -8.92
CA GLY A 16 -15.72 13.45 -8.39
C GLY A 16 -15.88 12.26 -9.36
N ASN A 17 -15.34 12.42 -10.57
CA ASN A 17 -15.30 11.41 -11.62
C ASN A 17 -14.02 10.54 -11.61
N ARG A 18 -13.12 10.68 -10.65
CA ARG A 18 -11.91 9.85 -10.58
C ARG A 18 -12.10 8.64 -9.64
N ARG A 19 -11.44 7.55 -10.00
CA ARG A 19 -11.30 6.33 -9.20
C ARG A 19 -9.82 6.06 -8.98
N HIS A 20 -9.50 5.30 -7.93
CA HIS A 20 -8.13 4.93 -7.64
C HIS A 20 -8.03 3.49 -7.12
N GLY A 21 -6.84 2.92 -7.26
CA GLY A 21 -6.41 1.71 -6.60
C GLY A 21 -5.07 1.97 -5.92
N GLU A 22 -4.82 1.35 -4.78
CA GLU A 22 -3.64 1.60 -3.97
C GLU A 22 -3.03 0.32 -3.45
N VAL A 23 -1.69 0.32 -3.35
CA VAL A 23 -0.93 -0.69 -2.61
C VAL A 23 0.07 0.02 -1.72
N VAL A 24 0.14 -0.42 -0.48
CA VAL A 24 1.01 0.17 0.52
C VAL A 24 1.94 -0.88 1.10
N GLY A 25 3.22 -0.80 0.75
CA GLY A 25 4.25 -1.68 1.26
C GLY A 25 4.72 -1.31 2.66
N LEU A 26 5.39 -2.24 3.31
CA LEU A 26 6.09 -2.03 4.58
C LEU A 26 7.54 -2.47 4.43
N LEU A 27 8.46 -1.55 4.62
CA LEU A 27 9.89 -1.70 4.39
C LEU A 27 10.63 -1.70 5.72
N GLY A 28 11.31 -2.80 6.05
CA GLY A 28 12.16 -2.92 7.23
C GLY A 28 13.54 -2.27 7.06
N PRO A 29 14.32 -2.11 8.14
CA PRO A 29 15.62 -1.41 8.12
C PRO A 29 16.66 -2.09 7.23
N ALA A 30 16.69 -3.42 7.20
CA ALA A 30 17.64 -4.17 6.35
C ALA A 30 17.38 -3.95 4.85
N ALA A 31 16.10 -3.84 4.46
CA ALA A 31 15.70 -3.62 3.08
C ALA A 31 15.85 -2.15 2.66
N ALA A 32 15.86 -1.20 3.61
CA ALA A 32 16.09 0.22 3.33
C ALA A 32 17.43 0.47 2.64
N ALA A 33 18.45 -0.34 2.93
CA ALA A 33 19.75 -0.29 2.23
C ALA A 33 19.66 -0.69 0.74
N GLY A 34 18.65 -1.51 0.37
CA GLY A 34 18.41 -1.95 -1.00
C GLY A 34 17.65 -0.94 -1.86
N TRP A 35 17.02 0.05 -1.24
CA TRP A 35 16.15 1.01 -1.93
C TRP A 35 16.83 1.75 -3.08
N GLY A 36 18.09 2.16 -2.87
CA GLY A 36 18.86 2.88 -3.90
C GLY A 36 18.98 2.13 -5.23
N ARG A 37 18.98 0.81 -5.20
CA ARG A 37 19.05 -0.03 -6.41
C ARG A 37 17.79 0.03 -7.25
N LEU A 38 16.64 0.32 -6.62
CA LEU A 38 15.35 0.39 -7.29
C LEU A 38 15.09 1.76 -7.95
N VAL A 39 15.83 2.81 -7.54
CA VAL A 39 15.59 4.19 -7.99
C VAL A 39 15.58 4.34 -9.52
N PRO A 40 16.51 3.75 -10.30
CA PRO A 40 16.47 3.88 -11.76
C PRO A 40 15.19 3.30 -12.37
N ASP A 41 14.78 2.11 -11.94
CA ASP A 41 13.59 1.43 -12.44
C ASP A 41 12.31 2.13 -11.97
N LEU A 42 12.24 2.54 -10.72
CA LEU A 42 11.14 3.37 -10.20
C LEU A 42 11.00 4.67 -10.98
N THR A 43 12.13 5.36 -11.25
CA THR A 43 12.11 6.60 -12.06
C THR A 43 11.55 6.35 -13.45
N ARG A 44 11.94 5.26 -14.10
CA ARG A 44 11.43 4.87 -15.41
C ARG A 44 9.91 4.62 -15.36
N LEU A 45 9.43 3.88 -14.35
CA LEU A 45 8.01 3.59 -14.16
C LEU A 45 7.20 4.85 -13.87
N MET A 46 7.72 5.77 -13.05
CA MET A 46 7.05 7.05 -12.77
C MET A 46 6.90 7.92 -14.03
N ARG A 47 7.92 7.94 -14.90
CA ARG A 47 7.84 8.68 -16.18
C ARG A 47 6.84 8.08 -17.17
N ARG A 48 6.47 6.81 -16.99
CA ARG A 48 5.49 6.09 -17.81
C ARG A 48 4.13 5.98 -17.14
N SER A 49 3.92 6.70 -16.04
CA SER A 49 2.63 6.69 -15.35
C SER A 49 1.49 7.04 -16.32
N PRO A 50 0.39 6.28 -16.30
CA PRO A 50 -0.69 6.44 -17.29
C PRO A 50 -1.55 7.69 -17.05
N ASP A 51 -1.48 8.27 -15.84
CA ASP A 51 -2.22 9.48 -15.46
C ASP A 51 -1.32 10.35 -14.57
N GLY A 52 -1.46 11.67 -14.68
CA GLY A 52 -0.66 12.64 -13.91
C GLY A 52 -0.90 12.62 -12.41
N PHE A 53 -1.95 11.92 -11.95
CA PHE A 53 -2.24 11.72 -10.52
C PHE A 53 -1.77 10.35 -10.01
N CYS A 54 -1.29 9.47 -10.88
CA CYS A 54 -0.59 8.27 -10.45
C CYS A 54 0.70 8.65 -9.73
N SER A 55 0.95 8.06 -8.58
CA SER A 55 2.05 8.50 -7.72
C SER A 55 2.67 7.37 -6.92
N LEU A 56 3.93 7.57 -6.55
CA LEU A 56 4.63 6.82 -5.51
C LEU A 56 5.10 7.82 -4.45
N SER A 57 4.62 7.66 -3.24
CA SER A 57 5.04 8.41 -2.06
C SER A 57 5.60 7.48 -1.00
N ALA A 58 6.17 8.01 0.08
CA ALA A 58 6.59 7.21 1.21
C ALA A 58 6.39 7.95 2.52
N GLN A 59 5.98 7.22 3.55
CA GLN A 59 5.83 7.71 4.90
C GLN A 59 6.83 7.03 5.82
N GLN A 60 7.53 7.80 6.65
CA GLN A 60 8.41 7.26 7.68
C GLN A 60 7.59 6.65 8.81
N LEU A 61 8.01 5.47 9.25
CA LEU A 61 7.48 4.75 10.40
C LEU A 61 8.52 4.63 11.50
N GLY A 62 8.15 4.01 12.63
CA GLY A 62 9.03 3.79 13.77
C GLY A 62 8.47 4.39 15.06
N GLY A 63 9.35 4.82 15.96
CA GLY A 63 8.97 5.42 17.24
C GLY A 63 8.12 4.48 18.11
N ALA A 64 6.92 4.90 18.51
CA ALA A 64 6.04 4.13 19.38
C ALA A 64 5.60 2.80 18.75
N THR A 65 5.41 2.76 17.43
CA THR A 65 5.01 1.55 16.72
C THR A 65 6.04 0.42 16.85
N ALA A 66 7.33 0.77 16.77
CA ALA A 66 8.43 -0.19 16.88
C ALA A 66 8.67 -0.72 18.32
N ARG A 67 8.13 -0.03 19.33
CA ARG A 67 8.26 -0.46 20.75
C ARG A 67 7.22 -1.49 21.18
N VAL A 68 6.18 -1.68 20.39
CA VAL A 68 5.14 -2.67 20.70
C VAL A 68 5.64 -4.07 20.29
N PRO A 69 5.57 -5.09 21.16
CA PRO A 69 5.95 -6.44 20.78
C PRO A 69 5.16 -6.96 19.58
N VAL A 70 5.83 -7.73 18.70
CA VAL A 70 5.22 -8.25 17.46
C VAL A 70 3.97 -9.09 17.73
N ASN A 71 3.97 -9.85 18.84
CA ASN A 71 2.86 -10.71 19.22
C ASN A 71 1.74 -10.02 20.01
N ALA A 72 1.86 -8.71 20.28
CA ALA A 72 0.85 -7.97 21.03
C ALA A 72 -0.39 -7.58 20.19
N SER A 73 -0.34 -7.75 18.86
CA SER A 73 -1.46 -7.45 17.96
C SER A 73 -1.26 -8.12 16.60
N ALA A 74 -2.30 -8.12 15.77
CA ALA A 74 -2.24 -8.64 14.40
C ALA A 74 -1.29 -7.88 13.46
N PHE A 75 -0.84 -6.68 13.82
CA PHE A 75 0.14 -5.93 13.03
C PHE A 75 1.55 -6.46 13.29
N ARG A 76 2.10 -7.21 12.32
CA ARG A 76 3.40 -7.91 12.44
C ARG A 76 4.62 -7.05 12.16
N HIS A 77 4.50 -6.09 11.27
CA HIS A 77 5.65 -5.35 10.70
C HIS A 77 6.04 -4.17 11.58
N ARG A 78 6.31 -4.45 12.87
CA ARG A 78 6.65 -3.46 13.89
C ARG A 78 8.00 -2.80 13.66
N ASP A 79 8.90 -3.48 12.96
CA ASP A 79 10.23 -3.03 12.57
C ASP A 79 10.25 -2.21 11.29
N ALA A 80 9.11 -2.06 10.62
CA ALA A 80 9.04 -1.24 9.41
C ALA A 80 9.46 0.20 9.69
N VAL A 81 10.35 0.74 8.84
CA VAL A 81 10.89 2.11 8.93
C VAL A 81 10.31 3.02 7.86
N TRP A 82 9.83 2.46 6.75
CA TRP A 82 9.17 3.18 5.67
C TRP A 82 7.93 2.45 5.18
N LYS A 83 6.97 3.25 4.74
CA LYS A 83 5.72 2.80 4.15
C LYS A 83 5.58 3.42 2.76
N PRO A 84 6.14 2.80 1.70
CA PRO A 84 5.91 3.23 0.32
C PRO A 84 4.43 3.04 -0.04
N TRP A 85 3.88 4.02 -0.73
CA TRP A 85 2.48 4.10 -1.09
C TRP A 85 2.35 4.37 -2.58
N ILE A 86 1.78 3.43 -3.31
CA ILE A 86 1.50 3.52 -4.74
C ILE A 86 0.03 3.84 -4.90
N THR A 87 -0.28 4.88 -5.68
CA THR A 87 -1.64 5.24 -6.05
C THR A 87 -1.75 5.24 -7.57
N ALA A 88 -2.61 4.39 -8.11
CA ALA A 88 -3.04 4.42 -9.50
C ALA A 88 -4.38 5.15 -9.59
N VAL A 89 -4.56 6.00 -10.60
CA VAL A 89 -5.76 6.82 -10.78
C VAL A 89 -6.28 6.68 -12.21
N TRP A 90 -7.58 6.71 -12.38
CA TRP A 90 -8.26 6.71 -13.69
C TRP A 90 -9.61 7.43 -13.64
N SER A 91 -10.14 7.83 -14.80
CA SER A 91 -11.48 8.39 -14.90
C SER A 91 -12.55 7.31 -14.71
N ALA A 92 -13.61 7.61 -13.96
CA ALA A 92 -14.72 6.69 -13.79
C ALA A 92 -15.38 6.36 -15.14
N GLY A 93 -15.67 5.09 -15.37
CA GLY A 93 -16.27 4.62 -16.62
C GLY A 93 -15.28 4.33 -17.75
N ASP A 94 -14.01 4.72 -17.63
CA ASP A 94 -12.96 4.41 -18.60
C ASP A 94 -12.26 3.09 -18.19
N SER A 95 -12.73 1.97 -18.77
CA SER A 95 -12.20 0.63 -18.49
C SER A 95 -10.76 0.47 -18.98
N GLU A 96 -10.40 1.06 -20.11
CA GLU A 96 -9.04 0.97 -20.64
C GLU A 96 -8.05 1.77 -19.78
N ALA A 97 -8.42 2.97 -19.35
CA ALA A 97 -7.59 3.74 -18.41
C ALA A 97 -7.44 3.00 -17.08
N ARG A 98 -8.50 2.36 -16.59
CA ARG A 98 -8.44 1.52 -15.39
C ARG A 98 -7.43 0.37 -15.55
N GLU A 99 -7.53 -0.39 -16.64
CA GLU A 99 -6.61 -1.50 -16.91
C GLU A 99 -5.15 -1.03 -17.01
N ARG A 100 -4.89 0.04 -17.74
CA ARG A 100 -3.53 0.62 -17.83
C ARG A 100 -3.00 1.08 -16.48
N SER A 101 -3.85 1.71 -15.67
CA SER A 101 -3.44 2.22 -14.36
C SER A 101 -3.18 1.09 -13.35
N LEU A 102 -3.99 0.05 -13.37
CA LEU A 102 -3.78 -1.13 -12.51
C LEU A 102 -2.55 -1.93 -12.96
N ALA A 103 -2.32 -2.11 -14.26
CA ALA A 103 -1.11 -2.76 -14.77
C ALA A 103 0.16 -2.00 -14.35
N TRP A 104 0.15 -0.67 -14.45
CA TRP A 104 1.25 0.16 -13.97
C TRP A 104 1.46 0.02 -12.45
N LEU A 105 0.39 0.02 -11.65
CA LEU A 105 0.46 -0.18 -10.20
C LEU A 105 1.09 -1.54 -9.87
N GLU A 106 0.69 -2.60 -10.60
CA GLU A 106 1.24 -3.93 -10.43
C GLU A 106 2.74 -3.99 -10.78
N GLU A 107 3.18 -3.34 -11.88
CA GLU A 107 4.60 -3.23 -12.23
C GLU A 107 5.42 -2.55 -11.12
N VAL A 108 4.92 -1.43 -10.58
CA VAL A 108 5.57 -0.70 -9.48
C VAL A 108 5.62 -1.56 -8.22
N TRP A 109 4.52 -2.23 -7.90
CA TRP A 109 4.44 -3.11 -6.74
C TRP A 109 5.36 -4.32 -6.86
N ALA A 110 5.41 -4.97 -8.01
CA ALA A 110 6.31 -6.11 -8.25
C ALA A 110 7.78 -5.73 -7.99
N LEU A 111 8.17 -4.50 -8.34
CA LEU A 111 9.51 -4.00 -8.04
C LEU A 111 9.69 -3.74 -6.54
N LEU A 112 8.75 -3.06 -5.89
CA LEU A 112 8.83 -2.73 -4.46
C LEU A 112 8.73 -3.97 -3.57
N GLN A 113 7.99 -4.99 -3.98
CA GLN A 113 7.81 -6.23 -3.23
C GLN A 113 9.14 -6.97 -2.99
N THR A 114 10.16 -6.73 -3.82
CA THR A 114 11.51 -7.29 -3.63
C THR A 114 12.17 -6.81 -2.32
N VAL A 115 11.72 -5.68 -1.79
CA VAL A 115 12.26 -5.04 -0.57
C VAL A 115 11.20 -4.85 0.52
N CYS A 116 9.91 -5.04 0.21
CA CYS A 116 8.80 -4.91 1.14
C CYS A 116 8.32 -6.29 1.58
N PRO A 117 8.69 -6.77 2.79
CA PRO A 117 8.25 -8.07 3.30
C PRO A 117 6.78 -8.09 3.72
N GLY A 118 6.11 -6.95 3.75
CA GLY A 118 4.73 -6.83 4.19
C GLY A 118 3.97 -5.71 3.50
N VAL A 119 2.68 -5.66 3.75
CA VAL A 119 1.74 -4.64 3.26
C VAL A 119 0.89 -4.07 4.39
N HIS A 120 0.39 -2.86 4.19
CA HIS A 120 -0.57 -2.20 5.06
C HIS A 120 -1.96 -2.27 4.42
N LEU A 121 -2.88 -2.97 5.05
CA LEU A 121 -4.19 -3.31 4.46
C LEU A 121 -5.24 -2.19 4.48
N ALA A 122 -4.99 -1.08 5.19
CA ALA A 122 -6.00 -0.01 5.31
C ALA A 122 -6.40 0.61 3.96
N GLN A 123 -5.56 0.46 2.94
CA GLN A 123 -5.78 0.92 1.57
C GLN A 123 -6.01 -0.23 0.58
N LEU A 124 -6.29 -1.43 1.09
CA LEU A 124 -6.52 -2.58 0.23
C LEU A 124 -7.87 -2.44 -0.49
N HIS A 125 -7.86 -2.68 -1.78
CA HIS A 125 -9.04 -2.66 -2.63
C HIS A 125 -9.33 -4.08 -3.15
N ASP A 126 -10.50 -4.61 -2.84
CA ASP A 126 -10.91 -5.97 -3.19
C ASP A 126 -11.02 -6.25 -4.70
N HIS A 127 -11.07 -5.18 -5.51
CA HIS A 127 -11.07 -5.29 -6.96
C HIS A 127 -9.67 -5.49 -7.58
N LEU A 128 -8.61 -5.52 -6.77
CA LEU A 128 -7.25 -5.77 -7.25
C LEU A 128 -6.97 -7.26 -7.36
N PRO A 129 -6.33 -7.71 -8.47
CA PRO A 129 -6.13 -9.15 -8.73
C PRO A 129 -5.20 -9.85 -7.75
N PHE A 130 -4.40 -9.11 -6.98
CA PHE A 130 -3.42 -9.63 -6.02
C PHE A 130 -3.87 -9.56 -4.56
N HIS A 131 -5.15 -9.26 -4.29
CA HIS A 131 -5.71 -9.09 -2.94
C HIS A 131 -5.39 -10.25 -1.98
N GLN A 132 -5.57 -11.50 -2.40
CA GLN A 132 -5.30 -12.67 -1.55
C GLN A 132 -3.83 -12.77 -1.15
N ARG A 133 -2.93 -12.48 -2.07
CA ARG A 133 -1.48 -12.46 -1.80
C ARG A 133 -1.11 -11.36 -0.80
N GLU A 134 -1.77 -10.23 -0.85
CA GLU A 134 -1.56 -9.13 0.09
C GLU A 134 -2.03 -9.48 1.50
N LEU A 135 -3.13 -10.20 1.65
CA LEU A 135 -3.56 -10.75 2.94
C LEU A 135 -2.48 -11.64 3.56
N GLU A 136 -1.86 -12.51 2.76
CA GLU A 136 -0.76 -13.37 3.21
C GLU A 136 0.46 -12.55 3.61
N LEU A 137 0.83 -11.52 2.85
CA LEU A 137 1.94 -10.63 3.17
C LEU A 137 1.69 -9.81 4.44
N ALA A 138 0.46 -9.38 4.68
CA ALA A 138 0.10 -8.58 5.84
C ALA A 138 0.08 -9.40 7.13
N PHE A 139 -0.58 -10.55 7.10
CA PHE A 139 -0.85 -11.35 8.29
C PHE A 139 0.08 -12.56 8.46
N GLY A 140 0.62 -13.12 7.35
CA GLY A 140 1.45 -14.32 7.39
C GLY A 140 0.79 -15.46 8.18
N PRO A 141 1.48 -16.05 9.20
CA PRO A 141 0.91 -17.14 10.00
C PRO A 141 -0.39 -16.79 10.73
N TRP A 142 -0.61 -15.52 11.07
CA TRP A 142 -1.82 -15.05 11.75
C TRP A 142 -3.08 -15.11 10.86
N LEU A 143 -2.94 -15.23 9.53
CA LEU A 143 -4.09 -15.25 8.63
C LEU A 143 -5.02 -16.43 8.92
N SER A 144 -4.47 -17.60 9.22
CA SER A 144 -5.26 -18.79 9.58
C SER A 144 -6.02 -18.59 10.88
N GLU A 145 -5.38 -18.00 11.90
CA GLU A 145 -6.02 -17.69 13.18
C GLU A 145 -7.13 -16.65 13.03
N LEU A 146 -6.89 -15.62 12.19
CA LEU A 146 -7.89 -14.59 11.90
C LEU A 146 -9.11 -15.18 11.18
N ARG A 147 -8.90 -16.12 10.25
CA ARG A 147 -10.00 -16.84 9.57
C ARG A 147 -10.82 -17.68 10.55
N LEU A 148 -10.17 -18.40 11.46
CA LEU A 148 -10.87 -19.15 12.51
C LEU A 148 -11.65 -18.22 13.45
N LEU A 149 -11.04 -17.10 13.87
CA LEU A 149 -11.69 -16.10 14.70
C LEU A 149 -12.91 -15.50 13.99
N LYS A 150 -12.77 -15.14 12.70
CA LYS A 150 -13.87 -14.64 11.88
C LYS A 150 -15.01 -15.64 11.80
N ALA A 151 -14.73 -16.90 11.46
CA ALA A 151 -15.74 -17.94 11.37
C ALA A 151 -16.53 -18.12 12.67
N ARG A 152 -15.84 -17.95 13.82
CA ARG A 152 -16.47 -18.04 15.15
C ARG A 152 -17.34 -16.83 15.50
N LEU A 153 -16.88 -15.61 15.17
CA LEU A 153 -17.54 -14.36 15.57
C LEU A 153 -18.53 -13.83 14.54
N ASP A 154 -18.38 -14.24 13.29
CA ASP A 154 -19.22 -13.82 12.16
C ASP A 154 -19.69 -15.04 11.33
N PRO A 155 -20.42 -15.99 11.95
CA PRO A 155 -20.87 -17.20 11.26
C PRO A 155 -21.86 -16.90 10.12
N ALA A 156 -22.53 -15.75 10.16
CA ALA A 156 -23.45 -15.31 9.11
C ALA A 156 -22.75 -14.61 7.93
N GLY A 157 -21.43 -14.34 8.01
CA GLY A 157 -20.67 -13.70 6.94
C GLY A 157 -21.04 -12.24 6.67
N ASN A 158 -21.43 -11.49 7.72
CA ASN A 158 -21.79 -10.07 7.60
C ASN A 158 -20.59 -9.14 7.36
N LEU A 159 -19.39 -9.56 7.77
CA LEU A 159 -18.14 -8.84 7.54
C LEU A 159 -17.47 -9.32 6.24
N PRO A 160 -16.67 -8.47 5.58
CA PRO A 160 -15.92 -8.87 4.39
C PRO A 160 -15.11 -10.17 4.59
N GLN A 161 -14.91 -10.92 3.53
CA GLN A 161 -14.10 -12.15 3.56
C GLN A 161 -12.61 -11.84 3.77
N LEU A 162 -11.91 -12.77 4.44
CA LEU A 162 -10.46 -12.73 4.65
C LEU A 162 -9.75 -13.68 3.69
#